data_0a5715f453f01c2f5164452f01e8875b
#
_entry.id   0a5715f453f01c2f5164452f01e8875b
#
_cell.length_a   1.000
_cell.length_b   1.000
_cell.length_c   1.000
_cell.angle_alpha   90.00
_cell.angle_beta   90.00
_cell.angle_gamma   90.00
#
_symmetry.space_group_name_H-M   'P 1'
#
loop_
_entity.id
_entity.type
_entity.pdbx_description
1 polymer ?
#
loop_
_entity_poly.entity_id
_entity_poly.type
_entity_poly.pdbx_seq_one_letter_code
_entity_poly.pdbx_strand_id
1 'polypeptide(L)'
;MVIDTSAIIAILNLEPEATVFTNAIASDSVRLMSMGTALEISIIIKARKEEAGIRELEFFLYKAAINLVNFDENQLKMARYAFEHYGKGRHPASLNFGDCFAYSLSKTSGQPLLFKGNDFTQTDVTAAVTIS
;
A
#
# COMPACT_ATOMS: atom_id res chain seq x y z
N MET A 1 3.98 6.42 -7.88
CA MET A 1 3.00 6.17 -6.81
C MET A 1 3.57 5.27 -5.72
N VAL A 2 2.99 5.33 -4.53
CA VAL A 2 3.20 4.35 -3.47
C VAL A 2 2.04 3.36 -3.53
N ILE A 3 2.33 2.07 -3.26
CA ILE A 3 1.35 1.00 -3.41
C ILE A 3 1.06 0.39 -2.05
N ASP A 4 -0.23 0.40 -1.65
CA ASP A 4 -0.69 -0.16 -0.38
C ASP A 4 -0.99 -1.66 -0.52
N THR A 5 -1.00 -2.36 0.62
CA THR A 5 -1.41 -3.76 0.72
C THR A 5 -2.75 -4.03 0.00
N SER A 6 -3.74 -3.16 0.21
CA SER A 6 -5.08 -3.34 -0.34
C SER A 6 -5.08 -3.42 -1.87
N ALA A 7 -4.21 -2.66 -2.53
CA ALA A 7 -4.13 -2.66 -3.99
C ALA A 7 -3.54 -3.98 -4.51
N ILE A 8 -2.49 -4.48 -3.88
CA ILE A 8 -1.87 -5.76 -4.30
C ILE A 8 -2.82 -6.93 -4.07
N ILE A 9 -3.49 -6.96 -2.93
CA ILE A 9 -4.46 -8.01 -2.64
C ILE A 9 -5.60 -7.99 -3.67
N ALA A 10 -6.09 -6.81 -4.04
CA ALA A 10 -7.12 -6.68 -5.07
C ALA A 10 -6.66 -7.24 -6.41
N ILE A 11 -5.41 -6.96 -6.80
CA ILE A 11 -4.83 -7.46 -8.06
C ILE A 11 -4.67 -8.98 -8.01
N LEU A 12 -4.06 -9.51 -6.97
CA LEU A 12 -3.78 -10.96 -6.87
C LEU A 12 -5.05 -11.79 -6.74
N ASN A 13 -6.09 -11.23 -6.13
CA ASN A 13 -7.39 -11.90 -5.99
C ASN A 13 -8.34 -11.63 -7.16
N LEU A 14 -7.89 -10.91 -8.18
CA LEU A 14 -8.70 -10.56 -9.36
C LEU A 14 -10.02 -9.88 -8.98
N GLU A 15 -9.96 -8.97 -8.01
CA GLU A 15 -11.12 -8.19 -7.59
C GLU A 15 -11.50 -7.17 -8.69
N PRO A 16 -12.69 -6.56 -8.63
CA PRO A 16 -13.16 -5.66 -9.70
C PRO A 16 -12.18 -4.53 -10.05
N GLU A 17 -11.39 -4.04 -9.09
CA GLU A 17 -10.42 -2.96 -9.30
C GLU A 17 -9.10 -3.43 -9.92
N ALA A 18 -8.87 -4.74 -10.05
CA ALA A 18 -7.58 -5.30 -10.44
C ALA A 18 -7.04 -4.72 -11.76
N THR A 19 -7.89 -4.62 -12.78
CA THR A 19 -7.48 -4.09 -14.09
C THR A 19 -7.11 -2.62 -14.01
N VAL A 20 -7.89 -1.82 -13.32
CA VAL A 20 -7.61 -0.38 -13.14
C VAL A 20 -6.30 -0.19 -12.40
N PHE A 21 -6.07 -0.95 -11.33
CA PHE A 21 -4.85 -0.85 -10.53
C PHE A 21 -3.62 -1.32 -11.31
N THR A 22 -3.73 -2.43 -12.04
CA THR A 22 -2.63 -2.95 -12.87
C THR A 22 -2.25 -1.93 -13.94
N ASN A 23 -3.23 -1.33 -14.62
CA ASN A 23 -2.98 -0.31 -15.63
C ASN A 23 -2.35 0.95 -15.02
N ALA A 24 -2.79 1.36 -13.85
CA ALA A 24 -2.21 2.52 -13.15
C ALA A 24 -0.73 2.29 -12.82
N ILE A 25 -0.39 1.11 -12.30
CA ILE A 25 1.00 0.74 -12.01
C ILE A 25 1.83 0.74 -13.29
N ALA A 26 1.31 0.13 -14.36
CA ALA A 26 2.02 0.06 -15.63
C ALA A 26 2.28 1.43 -16.25
N SER A 27 1.40 2.40 -16.00
CA SER A 27 1.48 3.75 -16.56
C SER A 27 2.36 4.70 -15.76
N ASP A 28 2.74 4.37 -14.54
CA ASP A 28 3.56 5.24 -13.70
C ASP A 28 5.02 4.77 -13.73
N SER A 29 5.94 5.71 -13.91
CA SER A 29 7.38 5.42 -13.90
C SER A 29 7.91 5.26 -12.46
N VAL A 30 7.20 5.76 -11.46
CA VAL A 30 7.58 5.68 -10.04
C VAL A 30 6.65 4.67 -9.36
N ARG A 31 7.23 3.58 -8.85
CA ARG A 31 6.48 2.46 -8.25
C ARG A 31 7.17 2.07 -6.95
N LEU A 32 6.66 2.58 -5.84
CA LEU A 32 7.27 2.42 -4.52
C LEU A 32 6.38 1.59 -3.60
N MET A 33 7.01 0.77 -2.77
CA MET A 33 6.32 0.05 -1.71
C MET A 33 7.19 0.04 -0.46
N SER A 34 6.61 0.36 0.69
CA SER A 34 7.31 0.25 1.97
C SER A 34 7.68 -1.21 2.25
N MET A 35 8.87 -1.44 2.82
CA MET A 35 9.24 -2.77 3.33
C MET A 35 8.24 -3.27 4.36
N GLY A 36 7.66 -2.38 5.17
CA GLY A 36 6.59 -2.75 6.12
C GLY A 36 5.34 -3.25 5.41
N THR A 37 4.95 -2.59 4.32
CA THR A 37 3.83 -3.03 3.49
C THR A 37 4.13 -4.40 2.85
N ALA A 38 5.35 -4.58 2.33
CA ALA A 38 5.75 -5.86 1.74
C ALA A 38 5.67 -7.00 2.76
N LEU A 39 6.07 -6.75 4.01
CA LEU A 39 5.94 -7.74 5.08
C LEU A 39 4.48 -8.06 5.37
N GLU A 40 3.63 -7.04 5.48
CA GLU A 40 2.20 -7.24 5.73
C GLU A 40 1.56 -8.11 4.66
N ILE A 41 1.81 -7.79 3.39
CA ILE A 41 1.30 -8.60 2.27
C ILE A 41 1.81 -10.04 2.37
N SER A 42 3.09 -10.22 2.65
CA SER A 42 3.70 -11.54 2.76
C SER A 42 3.02 -12.39 3.84
N ILE A 43 2.70 -11.79 4.99
CA ILE A 43 2.01 -12.47 6.08
C ILE A 43 0.60 -12.90 5.63
N ILE A 44 -0.13 -12.01 4.98
CA ILE A 44 -1.49 -12.29 4.50
C ILE A 44 -1.48 -13.42 3.45
N ILE A 45 -0.58 -13.34 2.47
CA ILE A 45 -0.49 -14.31 1.39
C ILE A 45 -0.02 -15.67 1.91
N LYS A 46 0.96 -15.69 2.81
CA LYS A 46 1.45 -16.93 3.42
C LYS A 46 0.32 -17.67 4.15
N ALA A 47 -0.50 -16.94 4.88
CA ALA A 47 -1.62 -17.52 5.62
C ALA A 47 -2.69 -18.11 4.70
N ARG A 48 -2.87 -17.55 3.50
CA ARG A 48 -3.93 -17.95 2.57
C ARG A 48 -3.49 -18.96 1.52
N LYS A 49 -2.26 -18.84 1.01
CA LYS A 49 -1.78 -19.58 -0.17
C LYS A 49 -0.43 -20.25 0.02
N GLU A 50 0.14 -20.19 1.21
CA GLU A 50 1.43 -20.81 1.54
C GLU A 50 2.56 -20.36 0.58
N GLU A 51 3.53 -21.25 0.32
CA GLU A 51 4.71 -20.93 -0.50
C GLU A 51 4.37 -20.58 -1.95
N ALA A 52 3.33 -21.18 -2.51
CA ALA A 52 2.91 -20.86 -3.88
C ALA A 52 2.46 -19.40 -4.00
N GLY A 53 1.75 -18.90 -2.99
CA GLY A 53 1.35 -17.49 -2.95
C GLY A 53 2.51 -16.54 -2.78
N ILE A 54 3.50 -16.90 -1.98
CA ILE A 54 4.71 -16.09 -1.80
C ILE A 54 5.48 -15.98 -3.13
N ARG A 55 5.61 -17.08 -3.87
CA ARG A 55 6.26 -17.04 -5.18
C ARG A 55 5.50 -16.18 -6.18
N GLU A 56 4.17 -16.23 -6.15
CA GLU A 56 3.33 -15.37 -6.99
C GLU A 56 3.52 -13.90 -6.65
N LEU A 57 3.57 -13.57 -5.37
CA LEU A 57 3.82 -12.20 -4.90
C LEU A 57 5.19 -11.70 -5.35
N GLU A 58 6.24 -12.49 -5.12
CA GLU A 58 7.61 -12.12 -5.52
C GLU A 58 7.72 -11.91 -7.02
N PHE A 59 7.09 -12.80 -7.80
CA PHE A 59 7.07 -12.66 -9.26
C PHE A 59 6.36 -11.38 -9.69
N PHE A 60 5.21 -11.07 -9.07
CA PHE A 60 4.47 -9.84 -9.36
C PHE A 60 5.32 -8.59 -9.07
N LEU A 61 5.93 -8.53 -7.90
CA LEU A 61 6.75 -7.37 -7.51
C LEU A 61 7.92 -7.18 -8.49
N TYR A 62 8.53 -8.27 -8.92
CA TYR A 62 9.62 -8.23 -9.90
C TYR A 62 9.13 -7.76 -11.27
N LYS A 63 8.08 -8.37 -11.81
CA LYS A 63 7.54 -8.03 -13.13
C LYS A 63 7.01 -6.61 -13.21
N ALA A 64 6.39 -6.14 -12.14
CA ALA A 64 5.87 -4.77 -12.07
C ALA A 64 6.98 -3.76 -11.76
N ALA A 65 8.22 -4.21 -11.55
CA ALA A 65 9.37 -3.37 -11.21
C ALA A 65 9.08 -2.46 -10.00
N ILE A 66 8.48 -3.02 -8.96
CA ILE A 66 8.17 -2.27 -7.75
C ILE A 66 9.43 -2.14 -6.90
N ASN A 67 9.74 -0.90 -6.54
CA ASN A 67 10.91 -0.56 -5.74
C ASN A 67 10.55 -0.60 -4.26
N LEU A 68 11.14 -1.55 -3.52
CA LEU A 68 10.93 -1.67 -2.07
C LEU A 68 11.80 -0.65 -1.34
N VAL A 69 11.17 0.14 -0.47
CA VAL A 69 11.82 1.26 0.21
C VAL A 69 11.92 0.95 1.71
N ASN A 70 13.13 1.13 2.26
CA ASN A 70 13.37 0.92 3.68
C ASN A 70 12.52 1.87 4.52
N PHE A 71 12.02 1.37 5.64
CA PHE A 71 11.29 2.19 6.62
C PHE A 71 12.31 2.87 7.52
N ASP A 72 12.53 4.17 7.30
CA ASP A 72 13.56 4.94 7.98
C ASP A 72 12.99 5.82 9.10
N GLU A 73 13.87 6.59 9.74
CA GLU A 73 13.49 7.45 10.86
C GLU A 73 12.50 8.55 10.47
N ASN A 74 12.65 9.13 9.27
CA ASN A 74 11.71 10.14 8.78
C ASN A 74 10.32 9.55 8.59
N GLN A 75 10.24 8.34 8.05
CA GLN A 75 8.98 7.63 7.89
C GLN A 75 8.38 7.25 9.25
N LEU A 76 9.21 6.90 10.23
CA LEU A 76 8.72 6.63 11.58
C LEU A 76 8.00 7.85 12.18
N LYS A 77 8.59 9.03 12.04
CA LYS A 77 7.96 10.26 12.53
C LYS A 77 6.62 10.52 11.85
N MET A 78 6.57 10.33 10.54
CA MET A 78 5.34 10.52 9.77
C MET A 78 4.29 9.44 10.10
N ALA A 79 4.72 8.21 10.36
CA ALA A 79 3.82 7.14 10.76
C ALA A 79 3.19 7.39 12.13
N ARG A 80 3.96 7.93 13.08
CA ARG A 80 3.43 8.38 14.38
C ARG A 80 2.37 9.46 14.18
N TYR A 81 2.66 10.44 13.33
CA TYR A 81 1.70 11.49 12.98
C TYR A 81 0.42 10.88 12.43
N ALA A 82 0.55 9.92 11.50
CA ALA A 82 -0.59 9.25 10.89
C ALA A 82 -1.48 8.60 11.95
N PHE A 83 -0.89 7.85 12.87
CA PHE A 83 -1.67 7.16 13.91
C PHE A 83 -2.30 8.14 14.89
N GLU A 84 -1.58 9.18 15.28
CA GLU A 84 -2.12 10.20 16.20
C GLU A 84 -3.30 10.96 15.61
N HIS A 85 -3.27 11.23 14.31
CA HIS A 85 -4.29 12.05 13.64
C HIS A 85 -5.41 11.23 13.00
N TYR A 86 -5.11 10.03 12.51
CA TYR A 86 -6.05 9.24 11.71
C TYR A 86 -6.22 7.81 12.22
N GLY A 87 -5.60 7.46 13.32
CA GLY A 87 -5.52 6.08 13.78
C GLY A 87 -6.83 5.50 14.30
N LYS A 88 -6.86 4.17 14.32
CA LYS A 88 -7.98 3.41 14.86
C LYS A 88 -8.25 3.81 16.32
N GLY A 89 -9.52 4.11 16.62
CA GLY A 89 -9.93 4.58 17.94
C GLY A 89 -9.74 6.08 18.17
N ARG A 90 -9.19 6.81 17.20
CA ARG A 90 -8.93 8.25 17.29
C ARG A 90 -9.63 9.07 16.21
N HIS A 91 -9.85 8.48 15.04
CA HIS A 91 -10.37 9.18 13.87
C HIS A 91 -11.21 8.23 13.01
N PRO A 92 -12.26 8.72 12.31
CA PRO A 92 -13.07 7.88 11.43
C PRO A 92 -12.31 7.14 10.33
N ALA A 93 -11.15 7.67 9.87
CA ALA A 93 -10.29 6.97 8.92
C ALA A 93 -9.80 5.62 9.47
N SER A 94 -9.64 5.54 10.78
CA SER A 94 -9.36 4.29 11.47
C SER A 94 -8.12 3.56 10.97
N LEU A 95 -7.05 4.30 10.69
CA LEU A 95 -5.81 3.71 10.21
C LEU A 95 -5.25 2.70 11.20
N ASN A 96 -4.89 1.53 10.72
CA ASN A 96 -4.24 0.49 11.52
C ASN A 96 -2.72 0.55 11.38
N PHE A 97 -2.02 -0.38 12.03
CA PHE A 97 -0.56 -0.45 11.99
C PHE A 97 -0.01 -0.53 10.57
N GLY A 98 -0.60 -1.41 9.73
CA GLY A 98 -0.15 -1.59 8.34
C GLY A 98 -0.35 -0.35 7.48
N ASP A 99 -1.46 0.36 7.68
CA ASP A 99 -1.78 1.57 6.92
C ASP A 99 -0.74 2.67 7.14
N CYS A 100 -0.13 2.72 8.32
CA CYS A 100 0.85 3.75 8.65
C CYS A 100 2.12 3.64 7.79
N PHE A 101 2.51 2.46 7.34
CA PHE A 101 3.65 2.29 6.44
C PHE A 101 3.39 2.94 5.08
N ALA A 102 2.25 2.64 4.48
CA ALA A 102 1.89 3.20 3.17
C ALA A 102 1.68 4.71 3.27
N TYR A 103 0.98 5.17 4.28
CA TYR A 103 0.78 6.61 4.52
C TYR A 103 2.12 7.34 4.61
N SER A 104 3.01 6.86 5.48
CA SER A 104 4.27 7.55 5.73
C SER A 104 5.16 7.61 4.49
N LEU A 105 5.21 6.56 3.70
CA LEU A 105 5.98 6.59 2.46
C LEU A 105 5.35 7.54 1.44
N SER A 106 4.04 7.56 1.32
CA SER A 106 3.34 8.49 0.43
C SER A 106 3.67 9.95 0.81
N LYS A 107 3.59 10.29 2.09
CA LYS A 107 3.85 11.65 2.55
C LYS A 107 5.32 12.05 2.42
N THR A 108 6.25 11.18 2.80
CA THR A 108 7.68 11.51 2.77
C THR A 108 8.25 11.52 1.35
N SER A 109 7.70 10.71 0.43
CA SER A 109 8.14 10.68 -0.97
C SER A 109 7.45 11.72 -1.83
N GLY A 110 6.33 12.29 -1.37
CA GLY A 110 5.52 13.20 -2.17
C GLY A 110 4.73 12.51 -3.27
N GLN A 111 4.62 11.19 -3.24
CA GLN A 111 3.94 10.40 -4.26
C GLN A 111 2.50 10.09 -3.85
N PRO A 112 1.56 10.01 -4.81
CA PRO A 112 0.20 9.57 -4.50
C PRO A 112 0.18 8.11 -4.09
N LEU A 113 -0.90 7.71 -3.42
CA LEU A 113 -1.08 6.38 -2.86
C LEU A 113 -2.12 5.58 -3.65
N LEU A 114 -1.76 4.38 -4.07
CA LEU A 114 -2.69 3.43 -4.69
C LEU A 114 -3.25 2.52 -3.61
N PHE A 115 -4.57 2.54 -3.44
CA PHE A 115 -5.26 1.78 -2.40
C PHE A 115 -6.69 1.43 -2.81
N LYS A 116 -7.23 0.40 -2.19
CA LYS A 116 -8.64 0.04 -2.27
C LYS A 116 -9.29 0.28 -0.91
N GLY A 117 -10.55 0.75 -0.92
CA GLY A 117 -11.33 0.94 0.30
C GLY A 117 -11.34 2.39 0.78
N ASN A 118 -11.83 2.58 2.01
CA ASN A 118 -12.13 3.90 2.55
C ASN A 118 -11.16 4.38 3.63
N ASP A 119 -10.15 3.58 3.98
CA ASP A 119 -9.26 3.92 5.11
C ASP A 119 -8.51 5.23 4.86
N PHE A 120 -8.02 5.43 3.63
CA PHE A 120 -7.23 6.62 3.30
C PHE A 120 -8.05 7.79 2.76
N THR A 121 -9.33 7.60 2.43
CA THR A 121 -10.15 8.66 1.80
C THR A 121 -10.40 9.83 2.73
N GLN A 122 -10.33 9.61 4.04
CA GLN A 122 -10.53 10.66 5.03
C GLN A 122 -9.20 11.22 5.57
N THR A 123 -8.10 10.87 4.96
CA THR A 123 -6.77 11.40 5.28
C THR A 123 -6.35 12.43 4.24
N ASP A 124 -5.16 12.98 4.42
CA ASP A 124 -4.61 13.98 3.51
C ASP A 124 -3.73 13.40 2.40
N VAL A 125 -3.72 12.08 2.20
CA VAL A 125 -3.00 11.49 1.07
C VAL A 125 -3.72 11.82 -0.25
N THR A 126 -2.95 11.95 -1.32
CA THR A 126 -3.50 12.04 -2.67
C THR A 126 -3.71 10.62 -3.21
N ALA A 127 -4.91 10.31 -3.65
CA ALA A 127 -5.19 9.00 -4.26
C ALA A 127 -4.57 8.93 -5.65
N ALA A 128 -3.89 7.83 -5.95
CA ALA A 128 -3.29 7.60 -7.27
C ALA A 128 -4.39 7.33 -8.33
N VAL A 129 -5.47 6.70 -7.91
CA VAL A 129 -6.64 6.41 -8.76
C VAL A 129 -7.90 6.79 -7.98
N THR A 130 -8.82 7.47 -8.66
CA THR A 130 -10.14 7.75 -8.13
C THR A 130 -11.13 6.79 -8.79
N ILE A 131 -11.77 5.95 -7.98
CA ILE A 131 -12.79 5.02 -8.46
C ILE A 131 -14.15 5.57 -8.06
N SER A 132 -14.95 5.88 -9.05
CA SER A 132 -16.30 6.37 -8.87
C SER A 132 -17.33 5.25 -8.78
#